data_fa55668e819076d3002782677a28a5e1
#
_entry.id   fa55668e819076d3002782677a28a5e1
#
_cell.length_a   1.000
_cell.length_b   1.000
_cell.length_c   1.000
_cell.angle_alpha   90.00
_cell.angle_beta   90.00
_cell.angle_gamma   90.00
#
_symmetry.space_group_name_H-M   'P 1'
#
loop_
_entity.id
_entity.type
_entity.pdbx_description
1 polymer ?
#
loop_
_entity_poly.entity_id
_entity_poly.type
_entity_poly.pdbx_seq_one_letter_code
_entity_poly.pdbx_strand_id
1 'polypeptide(L)'
;RQRQMCIRDRMKEWADKYDIRLEAWAPFGEGRGGTFENPVIAEIAEKYQKTPAQVMLRWHIKRGVVVIPKSTHIERMEENFNVFDFNLSDEDMETISGLDKAESSFFSHQDPKMVEWFVNIVEERKNNQGSSKEKKNW
;
A
#
# COMPACT_ATOMS: atom_id res chain seq x y z
N ARG A 1 0.68 -8.69 9.54
CA ARG A 1 -0.46 -8.66 8.61
C ARG A 1 -0.69 -7.23 8.19
N GLN A 2 -0.15 -6.81 7.07
CA GLN A 2 -0.57 -5.56 6.44
C GLN A 2 -1.89 -5.82 5.72
N ARG A 3 -2.95 -5.20 6.18
CA ARG A 3 -4.21 -5.10 5.48
C ARG A 3 -4.05 -4.05 4.39
N GLN A 4 -4.69 -4.24 3.24
CA GLN A 4 -4.46 -3.44 2.04
C GLN A 4 -4.73 -1.94 2.23
N MET A 5 -5.60 -1.56 3.13
CA MET A 5 -5.94 -0.17 3.45
C MET A 5 -5.91 0.14 4.94
N CYS A 6 -5.67 -0.85 5.79
CA CYS A 6 -5.67 -0.65 7.23
C CYS A 6 -4.33 -1.04 7.82
N ILE A 7 -3.66 -0.05 8.35
CA ILE A 7 -2.79 -0.26 9.49
C ILE A 7 -3.71 -0.79 10.58
N ARG A 8 -3.36 -1.94 11.10
CA ARG A 8 -4.09 -2.57 12.20
C ARG A 8 -4.37 -1.54 13.27
N ASP A 9 -5.64 -1.37 13.60
CA ASP A 9 -6.03 -0.41 14.63
C ASP A 9 -5.28 -0.67 15.93
N ARG A 10 -5.09 -1.94 16.30
CA ARG A 10 -4.24 -2.32 17.44
C ARG A 10 -2.77 -1.89 17.31
N MET A 11 -2.18 -1.95 16.10
CA MET A 11 -0.82 -1.49 15.89
C MET A 11 -0.75 0.03 16.00
N LYS A 12 -1.78 0.73 15.51
CA LYS A 12 -1.86 2.19 15.66
C LYS A 12 -2.01 2.61 17.13
N GLU A 13 -2.85 1.94 17.90
CA GLU A 13 -2.99 2.19 19.36
C GLU A 13 -1.64 2.06 20.08
N TRP A 14 -0.86 1.00 19.77
CA TRP A 14 0.47 0.81 20.35
C TRP A 14 1.47 1.84 19.84
N ALA A 15 1.43 2.19 18.57
CA ALA A 15 2.30 3.21 18.00
C ALA A 15 2.05 4.58 18.65
N ASP A 16 0.78 4.97 18.80
CA ASP A 16 0.41 6.20 19.46
C ASP A 16 0.83 6.21 20.95
N LYS A 17 0.66 5.07 21.66
CA LYS A 17 1.07 4.92 23.04
C LYS A 17 2.58 5.14 23.28
N TYR A 18 3.40 4.75 22.33
CA TYR A 18 4.86 4.82 22.41
C TYR A 18 5.49 5.91 21.52
N ASP A 19 4.67 6.82 20.99
CA ASP A 19 5.10 7.87 20.04
C ASP A 19 5.90 7.34 18.84
N ILE A 20 5.45 6.21 18.31
CA ILE A 20 6.04 5.58 17.12
C ILE A 20 5.27 6.03 15.88
N ARG A 21 5.97 6.53 14.86
CA ARG A 21 5.38 6.84 13.56
C ARG A 21 5.30 5.58 12.69
N LEU A 22 4.11 5.34 12.16
CA LEU A 22 3.86 4.25 11.22
C LEU A 22 4.13 4.70 9.80
N GLU A 23 4.72 3.83 9.00
CA GLU A 23 4.95 4.05 7.57
C GLU A 23 4.25 2.99 6.73
N ALA A 24 3.60 3.43 5.64
CA ALA A 24 3.01 2.58 4.62
C ALA A 24 3.93 2.56 3.39
N TRP A 25 4.75 1.53 3.26
CA TRP A 25 5.66 1.34 2.13
C TRP A 25 4.96 0.97 0.82
N ALA A 26 3.75 0.43 0.89
CA ALA A 26 2.90 0.09 -0.25
C ALA A 26 1.49 0.66 -0.05
N PRO A 27 1.31 2.01 -0.05
CA PRO A 27 0.03 2.65 0.28
C PRO A 27 -1.10 2.28 -0.69
N PHE A 28 -0.77 1.79 -1.88
CA PHE A 28 -1.71 1.35 -2.91
C PHE A 28 -1.82 -0.18 -3.03
N GLY A 29 -1.24 -0.96 -2.10
CA GLY A 29 -1.22 -2.42 -2.19
C GLY A 29 -0.51 -2.95 -3.43
N GLU A 30 0.49 -2.23 -3.97
CA GLU A 30 1.19 -2.53 -5.24
C GLU A 30 0.25 -2.62 -6.46
N GLY A 31 -0.89 -1.94 -6.44
CA GLY A 31 -1.89 -2.00 -7.50
C GLY A 31 -2.67 -3.32 -7.55
N ARG A 32 -2.51 -4.19 -6.54
CA ARG A 32 -3.24 -5.45 -6.44
C ARG A 32 -4.62 -5.23 -5.81
N GLY A 33 -5.57 -6.09 -6.15
CA GLY A 33 -6.89 -6.15 -5.51
C GLY A 33 -7.88 -5.09 -5.95
N GLY A 34 -7.66 -4.43 -7.10
CA GLY A 34 -8.65 -3.53 -7.69
C GLY A 34 -8.96 -2.29 -6.84
N THR A 35 -7.99 -1.81 -6.08
CA THR A 35 -8.22 -0.69 -5.15
C THR A 35 -8.53 0.61 -5.90
N PHE A 36 -7.89 0.83 -7.05
CA PHE A 36 -8.14 2.00 -7.89
C PHE A 36 -9.49 1.94 -8.61
N GLU A 37 -10.00 0.73 -8.86
CA GLU A 37 -11.29 0.45 -9.51
C GLU A 37 -12.44 0.30 -8.50
N ASN A 38 -12.17 0.48 -7.21
CA ASN A 38 -13.20 0.37 -6.18
C ASN A 38 -14.21 1.52 -6.32
N PRO A 39 -15.51 1.22 -6.54
CA PRO A 39 -16.52 2.25 -6.82
C PRO A 39 -16.69 3.24 -5.65
N VAL A 40 -16.53 2.80 -4.42
CA VAL A 40 -16.61 3.66 -3.23
C VAL A 40 -15.48 4.69 -3.21
N ILE A 41 -14.26 4.26 -3.53
CA ILE A 41 -13.11 5.18 -3.60
C ILE A 41 -13.28 6.14 -4.77
N ALA A 42 -13.78 5.66 -5.92
CA ALA A 42 -14.03 6.50 -7.09
C ALA A 42 -15.08 7.59 -6.80
N GLU A 43 -16.18 7.24 -6.13
CA GLU A 43 -17.23 8.20 -5.73
C GLU A 43 -16.67 9.28 -4.79
N ILE A 44 -15.89 8.89 -3.79
CA ILE A 44 -15.21 9.84 -2.89
C ILE A 44 -14.23 10.72 -3.67
N ALA A 45 -13.49 10.15 -4.62
CA ALA A 45 -12.54 10.89 -5.44
C ALA A 45 -13.25 11.97 -6.29
N GLU A 46 -14.39 11.65 -6.91
CA GLU A 46 -15.21 12.60 -7.65
C GLU A 46 -15.71 13.75 -6.77
N LYS A 47 -16.18 13.44 -5.55
CA LYS A 47 -16.64 14.44 -4.56
C LYS A 47 -15.59 15.52 -4.29
N TYR A 48 -14.32 15.14 -4.23
CA TYR A 48 -13.20 16.06 -3.96
C TYR A 48 -12.46 16.52 -5.22
N GLN A 49 -12.90 16.13 -6.42
CA GLN A 49 -12.21 16.37 -7.69
C GLN A 49 -10.74 15.91 -7.67
N LYS A 50 -10.54 14.74 -7.08
CA LYS A 50 -9.24 14.09 -6.90
C LYS A 50 -9.25 12.70 -7.54
N THR A 51 -8.06 12.09 -7.65
CA THR A 51 -7.95 10.71 -8.10
C THR A 51 -8.11 9.73 -6.94
N PRO A 52 -8.48 8.48 -7.19
CA PRO A 52 -8.49 7.42 -6.19
C PRO A 52 -7.16 7.29 -5.44
N ALA A 53 -6.02 7.47 -6.13
CA ALA A 53 -4.70 7.45 -5.52
C ALA A 53 -4.54 8.57 -4.47
N GLN A 54 -4.94 9.80 -4.81
CA GLN A 54 -4.88 10.94 -3.88
C GLN A 54 -5.77 10.74 -2.66
N VAL A 55 -6.99 10.19 -2.84
CA VAL A 55 -7.90 9.86 -1.73
C VAL A 55 -7.25 8.86 -0.78
N MET A 56 -6.66 7.79 -1.31
CA MET A 56 -5.99 6.77 -0.50
C MET A 56 -4.79 7.33 0.28
N LEU A 57 -3.95 8.14 -0.37
CA LEU A 57 -2.83 8.81 0.31
C LEU A 57 -3.34 9.74 1.41
N ARG A 58 -4.35 10.55 1.13
CA ARG A 58 -4.94 11.47 2.10
C ARG A 58 -5.53 10.74 3.31
N TRP A 59 -6.20 9.61 3.07
CA TRP A 59 -6.73 8.77 4.14
C TRP A 59 -5.63 8.26 5.08
N HIS A 60 -4.51 7.78 4.55
CA HIS A 60 -3.37 7.37 5.37
C HIS A 60 -2.77 8.53 6.16
N ILE A 61 -2.56 9.68 5.51
CA ILE A 61 -1.99 10.88 6.11
C ILE A 61 -2.89 11.39 7.25
N LYS A 62 -4.22 11.44 7.05
CA LYS A 62 -5.17 11.87 8.09
C LYS A 62 -5.14 10.93 9.30
N ARG A 63 -4.76 9.67 9.13
CA ARG A 63 -4.54 8.71 10.23
C ARG A 63 -3.15 8.82 10.88
N GLY A 64 -2.34 9.78 10.49
CA GLY A 64 -0.99 9.98 11.03
C GLY A 64 0.04 8.96 10.51
N VAL A 65 -0.21 8.36 9.34
CA VAL A 65 0.67 7.38 8.70
C VAL A 65 1.49 8.06 7.62
N VAL A 66 2.80 7.88 7.65
CA VAL A 66 3.70 8.31 6.58
C VAL A 66 3.50 7.40 5.38
N VAL A 67 3.37 7.99 4.19
CA VAL A 67 3.17 7.24 2.95
C VAL A 67 4.38 7.37 2.04
N ILE A 68 4.78 6.25 1.42
CA ILE A 68 5.90 6.18 0.49
C ILE A 68 5.39 5.61 -0.85
N PRO A 69 4.67 6.41 -1.65
CA PRO A 69 4.18 5.98 -2.95
C PRO A 69 5.32 5.92 -3.96
N LYS A 70 5.53 4.76 -4.56
CA LYS A 70 6.51 4.59 -5.62
C LYS A 70 5.92 4.98 -6.97
N SER A 71 6.61 5.84 -7.71
CA SER A 71 6.34 6.09 -9.13
C SER A 71 7.64 6.26 -9.92
N THR A 72 7.58 5.97 -11.22
CA THR A 72 8.63 6.29 -12.21
C THR A 72 8.15 7.35 -13.21
N HIS A 73 6.92 7.84 -13.06
CA HIS A 73 6.30 8.86 -13.91
C HIS A 73 6.19 10.17 -13.14
N ILE A 74 6.69 11.25 -13.72
CA ILE A 74 6.75 12.58 -13.08
C ILE A 74 5.33 13.06 -12.75
N GLU A 75 4.37 12.92 -13.68
CA GLU A 75 2.98 13.35 -13.49
C GLU A 75 2.34 12.66 -12.27
N ARG A 76 2.63 11.38 -12.06
CA ARG A 76 2.14 10.63 -10.89
C ARG A 76 2.84 11.05 -9.60
N MET A 77 4.11 11.49 -9.67
CA MET A 77 4.80 12.01 -8.49
C MET A 77 4.18 13.34 -8.06
N GLU A 78 3.90 14.23 -9.02
CA GLU A 78 3.22 15.51 -8.76
C GLU A 78 1.80 15.27 -8.21
N GLU A 79 1.04 14.35 -8.81
CA GLU A 79 -0.28 13.93 -8.33
C GLU A 79 -0.23 13.40 -6.88
N ASN A 80 0.71 12.50 -6.58
CA ASN A 80 0.88 11.93 -5.24
C ASN A 80 1.30 12.99 -4.21
N PHE A 81 1.99 14.04 -4.61
CA PHE A 81 2.37 15.14 -3.73
C PHE A 81 1.21 16.12 -3.50
N ASN A 82 0.30 16.27 -4.46
CA ASN A 82 -0.83 17.20 -4.41
C ASN A 82 -2.03 16.63 -3.61
N VAL A 83 -1.79 16.28 -2.34
CA VAL A 83 -2.78 15.66 -1.43
C VAL A 83 -3.05 16.49 -0.18
N PHE A 84 -2.46 17.69 -0.07
CA PHE A 84 -2.58 18.54 1.11
C PHE A 84 -3.61 19.66 0.96
N ASP A 85 -4.15 19.86 -0.23
CA ASP A 85 -5.10 20.92 -0.59
C ASP A 85 -6.57 20.54 -0.34
N PHE A 86 -6.85 19.32 0.10
CA PHE A 86 -8.20 18.85 0.46
C PHE A 86 -8.19 18.04 1.74
N ASN A 87 -9.36 17.84 2.33
CA ASN A 87 -9.50 17.07 3.56
C ASN A 87 -10.73 16.16 3.49
N LEU A 88 -10.54 14.88 3.76
CA LEU A 88 -11.62 13.90 3.81
C LEU A 88 -12.53 14.17 5.02
N SER A 89 -13.84 14.06 4.84
CA SER A 89 -14.77 14.09 5.97
C SER A 89 -14.61 12.87 6.89
N ASP A 90 -15.11 12.93 8.09
CA ASP A 90 -15.05 11.79 9.00
C ASP A 90 -15.92 10.62 8.49
N GLU A 91 -17.04 10.92 7.85
CA GLU A 91 -17.89 9.94 7.17
C GLU A 91 -17.13 9.20 6.04
N ASP A 92 -16.39 9.94 5.18
CA ASP A 92 -15.57 9.34 4.14
C ASP A 92 -14.43 8.49 4.74
N MET A 93 -13.85 8.94 5.85
CA MET A 93 -12.82 8.17 6.57
C MET A 93 -13.36 6.83 7.09
N GLU A 94 -14.56 6.81 7.65
CA GLU A 94 -15.23 5.59 8.12
C GLU A 94 -15.61 4.69 6.94
N THR A 95 -16.15 5.25 5.88
CA THR A 95 -16.54 4.52 4.66
C THR A 95 -15.33 3.79 4.06
N ILE A 96 -14.20 4.47 3.93
CA ILE A 96 -12.95 3.85 3.44
C ILE A 96 -12.46 2.77 4.41
N SER A 97 -12.54 3.01 5.72
CA SER A 97 -12.15 2.02 6.74
C SER A 97 -13.01 0.76 6.67
N GLY A 98 -14.30 0.88 6.32
CA GLY A 98 -15.23 -0.23 6.12
C GLY A 98 -14.89 -1.15 4.94
N LEU A 99 -14.04 -0.72 4.01
CA LEU A 99 -13.57 -1.56 2.91
C LEU A 99 -12.52 -2.61 3.33
N ASP A 100 -12.12 -2.63 4.60
CA ASP A 100 -11.17 -3.61 5.12
C ASP A 100 -11.76 -5.03 5.13
N LYS A 101 -11.19 -5.91 4.31
CA LYS A 101 -11.56 -7.34 4.22
C LYS A 101 -10.96 -8.20 5.33
N ALA A 102 -10.23 -7.60 6.28
CA ALA A 102 -9.48 -8.29 7.35
C ALA A 102 -8.46 -9.34 6.85
N GLU A 103 -8.13 -9.33 5.58
CA GLU A 103 -7.19 -10.24 4.93
C GLU A 103 -5.90 -9.52 4.53
N SER A 104 -4.77 -10.24 4.53
CA SER A 104 -3.51 -9.71 4.03
C SER A 104 -3.47 -9.79 2.51
N SER A 105 -3.14 -8.68 1.84
CA SER A 105 -3.00 -8.63 0.39
C SER A 105 -1.74 -9.29 -0.14
N PHE A 106 -0.78 -9.57 0.73
CA PHE A 106 0.50 -10.12 0.34
C PHE A 106 0.62 -11.59 0.73
N PHE A 107 0.75 -11.88 2.01
CA PHE A 107 0.87 -13.24 2.53
C PHE A 107 0.64 -13.27 4.05
N SER A 108 0.41 -14.47 4.59
CA SER A 108 0.32 -14.66 6.03
C SER A 108 1.71 -14.90 6.62
N HIS A 109 2.18 -13.99 7.48
CA HIS A 109 3.44 -14.16 8.22
C HIS A 109 3.41 -15.33 9.22
N GLN A 110 2.25 -15.93 9.46
CA GLN A 110 2.05 -17.03 10.39
C GLN A 110 1.93 -18.39 9.67
N ASP A 111 1.97 -18.40 8.33
CA ASP A 111 1.92 -19.64 7.55
C ASP A 111 3.35 -20.14 7.28
N PRO A 112 3.74 -21.32 7.82
CA PRO A 112 5.07 -21.89 7.60
C PRO A 112 5.38 -22.14 6.12
N LYS A 113 4.38 -22.42 5.30
CA LYS A 113 4.54 -22.60 3.84
C LYS A 113 5.11 -21.38 3.15
N MET A 114 4.95 -20.19 3.74
CA MET A 114 5.56 -18.97 3.23
C MET A 114 7.08 -19.00 3.29
N VAL A 115 7.66 -19.70 4.26
CA VAL A 115 9.12 -19.86 4.35
C VAL A 115 9.62 -20.68 3.15
N GLU A 116 8.97 -21.80 2.85
CA GLU A 116 9.30 -22.64 1.69
C GLU A 116 9.15 -21.86 0.37
N TRP A 117 8.10 -21.09 0.23
CA TRP A 117 7.87 -20.24 -0.94
C TRP A 117 8.99 -19.20 -1.12
N PHE A 118 9.41 -18.53 -0.05
CA PHE A 118 10.53 -17.57 -0.12
C PHE A 118 11.85 -18.25 -0.47
N VAL A 119 12.14 -19.43 0.08
CA VAL A 119 13.35 -20.20 -0.24
C VAL A 119 13.36 -20.52 -1.74
N ASN A 120 12.25 -21.04 -2.27
CA ASN A 120 12.14 -21.39 -3.67
C ASN A 120 12.36 -20.18 -4.61
N ILE A 121 11.78 -19.02 -4.29
CA ILE A 121 12.00 -17.77 -5.05
C ILE A 121 13.48 -17.36 -5.04
N VAL A 122 14.15 -17.48 -3.91
CA VAL A 122 15.58 -17.13 -3.81
C VAL A 122 16.43 -18.08 -4.64
N GLU A 123 16.13 -19.37 -4.63
CA GLU A 123 16.83 -20.37 -5.44
C GLU A 123 16.61 -20.16 -6.94
N GLU A 124 15.37 -19.91 -7.37
CA GLU A 124 15.06 -19.59 -8.77
C GLU A 124 15.81 -18.33 -9.24
N ARG A 125 15.90 -17.29 -8.41
CA ARG A 125 16.65 -16.07 -8.75
C ARG A 125 18.14 -16.33 -8.87
N LYS A 126 18.72 -17.16 -8.02
CA LYS A 126 20.14 -17.56 -8.13
C LYS A 126 20.42 -18.32 -9.43
N ASN A 127 19.56 -19.26 -9.79
CA ASN A 127 19.67 -20.06 -11.01
C ASN A 127 19.56 -19.18 -12.27
N ASN A 128 18.62 -18.22 -12.27
CA ASN A 128 18.46 -17.27 -13.38
C ASN A 128 19.62 -16.27 -13.52
N GLN A 129 20.27 -15.88 -12.44
CA GLN A 129 21.46 -15.01 -12.47
C GLN A 129 22.71 -15.78 -12.95
N GLY A 130 22.83 -17.07 -12.68
CA GLY A 130 23.89 -17.92 -13.21
C GLY A 130 23.85 -18.00 -14.74
N SER A 131 22.67 -18.16 -15.32
CA SER A 131 22.46 -18.24 -16.77
C SER A 131 22.73 -16.93 -17.52
N SER A 132 22.60 -15.77 -16.85
CA SER A 132 22.88 -14.45 -17.47
C SER A 132 24.37 -14.11 -17.51
N LYS A 133 25.21 -14.74 -16.69
CA LYS A 133 26.67 -14.48 -16.69
C LYS A 133 27.40 -15.22 -17.82
N GLU A 134 26.86 -16.34 -18.30
CA GLU A 134 27.46 -17.08 -19.43
C GLU A 134 27.23 -16.41 -20.80
N LYS A 135 26.29 -15.48 -20.92
CA LYS A 135 25.99 -14.77 -22.19
C LYS A 135 26.76 -13.47 -22.41
N LYS A 136 27.73 -13.11 -21.54
CA LYS A 136 28.53 -11.88 -21.67
C LYS A 136 29.99 -12.09 -22.04
N ASN A 137 30.34 -13.22 -22.61
CA ASN A 137 31.67 -13.44 -23.21
C ASN A 137 31.53 -13.48 -24.73
N TRP A 138 31.34 -12.32 -25.35
CA TRP A 138 31.66 -12.05 -26.78
C TRP A 138 32.14 -10.61 -26.89
#